data_7b73e92a9ea0730613c689aed65611c6
#
_entry.id   7b73e92a9ea0730613c689aed65611c6
#
_cell.length_a   1.000
_cell.length_b   1.000
_cell.length_c   1.000
_cell.angle_alpha   90.00
_cell.angle_beta   90.00
_cell.angle_gamma   90.00
#
_symmetry.space_group_name_H-M   'P 1'
#
loop_
_entity.id
_entity.type
_entity.pdbx_description
1 polymer ?
#
loop_
_entity_poly.entity_id
_entity_poly.type
_entity_poly.pdbx_seq_one_letter_code
_entity_poly.pdbx_strand_id
1 'polypeptide(L)'
;AEFGTIDRIIVNAGVGEGRRIGKGNFAINKATVETNFISALAQCEAAVEIFRAQNSGHLVMISSMSAMRGMPKHLTAYGASKAAVAHLAEGIRAELIDTPIKVTTIFPGYIRTELNEGAKKLPFEVDEKTGSHLLAKAIEKEPVKAYVPQWPWLPLGLAMKILPLKLVNKLG
;
A
#
# COMPACT_ATOMS: atom_id res chain seq x y z
N ALA A 1 -5.63 28.88 -7.21
CA ALA A 1 -6.18 27.61 -6.71
C ALA A 1 -7.43 27.90 -5.88
N GLU A 2 -8.49 27.11 -6.06
CA GLU A 2 -9.79 27.36 -5.41
C GLU A 2 -9.72 27.17 -3.88
N PHE A 3 -8.86 26.27 -3.42
CA PHE A 3 -8.72 25.89 -2.01
C PHE A 3 -7.48 26.50 -1.30
N GLY A 4 -6.64 27.24 -2.00
CA GLY A 4 -5.42 27.85 -1.44
C GLY A 4 -4.31 26.81 -1.18
N THR A 5 -4.47 25.90 -0.22
CA THR A 5 -3.51 24.87 0.16
C THR A 5 -4.11 23.46 0.10
N ILE A 6 -3.24 22.46 -0.02
CA ILE A 6 -3.60 21.03 0.08
C ILE A 6 -2.90 20.44 1.30
N ASP A 7 -3.67 20.04 2.30
CA ASP A 7 -3.12 19.53 3.56
C ASP A 7 -2.68 18.07 3.44
N ARG A 8 -3.40 17.25 2.63
CA ARG A 8 -3.13 15.82 2.54
C ARG A 8 -3.45 15.29 1.15
N ILE A 9 -2.59 14.40 0.64
CA ILE A 9 -2.81 13.62 -0.57
C ILE A 9 -2.70 12.14 -0.23
N ILE A 10 -3.70 11.36 -0.63
CA ILE A 10 -3.75 9.91 -0.39
C ILE A 10 -3.60 9.20 -1.72
N VAL A 11 -2.45 8.55 -1.91
CA VAL A 11 -2.15 7.72 -3.08
C VAL A 11 -2.71 6.32 -2.81
N ASN A 12 -3.94 6.09 -3.27
CA ASN A 12 -4.73 4.90 -2.97
C ASN A 12 -4.97 4.00 -4.19
N ALA A 13 -4.96 4.53 -5.41
CA ALA A 13 -5.30 3.79 -6.61
C ALA A 13 -4.53 2.47 -6.71
N GLY A 14 -5.25 1.40 -7.05
CA GLY A 14 -4.63 0.09 -7.20
C GLY A 14 -5.63 -0.99 -7.62
N VAL A 15 -5.11 -2.02 -8.27
CA VAL A 15 -5.86 -3.21 -8.70
C VAL A 15 -5.25 -4.46 -8.08
N GLY A 16 -6.10 -5.43 -7.73
CA GLY A 16 -5.69 -6.71 -7.11
C GLY A 16 -5.39 -7.82 -8.12
N GLU A 17 -5.46 -7.53 -9.41
CA GLU A 17 -5.24 -8.53 -10.45
C GLU A 17 -3.78 -8.94 -10.55
N GLY A 18 -3.58 -10.21 -10.90
CA GLY A 18 -2.27 -10.77 -11.17
C GLY A 18 -2.42 -12.18 -11.72
N ARG A 19 -1.38 -12.67 -12.35
CA ARG A 19 -1.33 -14.03 -12.93
C ARG A 19 0.02 -14.66 -12.63
N ARG A 20 0.04 -15.99 -12.63
CA ARG A 20 1.29 -16.72 -12.44
C ARG A 20 2.32 -16.32 -13.49
N ILE A 21 3.53 -16.08 -13.03
CA ILE A 21 4.68 -15.78 -13.91
C ILE A 21 4.98 -17.01 -14.78
N GLY A 22 5.36 -16.76 -16.03
CA GLY A 22 5.70 -17.80 -17.00
C GLY A 22 4.48 -18.55 -17.58
N LYS A 23 3.28 -17.97 -17.51
CA LYS A 23 2.02 -18.53 -18.07
C LYS A 23 1.41 -17.67 -19.20
N GLY A 24 2.21 -16.83 -19.86
CA GLY A 24 1.77 -16.03 -21.00
C GLY A 24 0.88 -14.83 -20.64
N ASN A 25 0.84 -14.42 -19.39
CA ASN A 25 -0.04 -13.34 -18.91
C ASN A 25 0.71 -12.02 -18.61
N PHE A 26 1.72 -11.72 -19.41
CA PHE A 26 2.55 -10.52 -19.20
C PHE A 26 1.73 -9.22 -19.19
N ALA A 27 0.77 -9.08 -20.13
CA ALA A 27 -0.04 -7.87 -20.22
C ALA A 27 -0.83 -7.57 -18.94
N ILE A 28 -1.41 -8.59 -18.29
CA ILE A 28 -2.19 -8.44 -17.04
C ILE A 28 -1.24 -8.02 -15.89
N ASN A 29 -0.11 -8.71 -15.75
CA ASN A 29 0.87 -8.38 -14.72
C ASN A 29 1.48 -6.99 -14.94
N LYS A 30 1.73 -6.61 -16.21
CA LYS A 30 2.18 -5.27 -16.59
C LYS A 30 1.18 -4.20 -16.18
N ALA A 31 -0.10 -4.37 -16.54
CA ALA A 31 -1.18 -3.44 -16.17
C ALA A 31 -1.29 -3.26 -14.65
N THR A 32 -1.13 -4.35 -13.88
CA THR A 32 -1.09 -4.28 -12.41
C THR A 32 0.06 -3.42 -11.90
N VAL A 33 1.26 -3.56 -12.45
CA VAL A 33 2.43 -2.75 -12.06
C VAL A 33 2.25 -1.30 -12.49
N GLU A 34 1.75 -1.05 -13.68
CA GLU A 34 1.48 0.29 -14.20
C GLU A 34 0.46 1.03 -13.33
N THR A 35 -0.66 0.37 -12.97
CA THR A 35 -1.69 0.97 -12.11
C THR A 35 -1.19 1.14 -10.68
N ASN A 36 -0.54 0.14 -10.08
CA ASN A 36 -0.22 0.18 -8.66
C ASN A 36 1.04 0.97 -8.33
N PHE A 37 2.03 1.00 -9.25
CA PHE A 37 3.32 1.61 -8.97
C PHE A 37 3.62 2.82 -9.86
N ILE A 38 3.50 2.71 -11.17
CA ILE A 38 3.83 3.84 -12.07
C ILE A 38 2.88 5.02 -11.82
N SER A 39 1.56 4.74 -11.69
CA SER A 39 0.61 5.81 -11.36
C SER A 39 0.84 6.40 -9.96
N ALA A 40 1.25 5.57 -9.00
CA ALA A 40 1.59 6.05 -7.65
C ALA A 40 2.81 6.97 -7.68
N LEU A 41 3.84 6.63 -8.46
CA LEU A 41 5.01 7.47 -8.66
C LEU A 41 4.61 8.83 -9.24
N ALA A 42 3.80 8.86 -10.31
CA ALA A 42 3.33 10.11 -10.91
C ALA A 42 2.54 11.00 -9.92
N GLN A 43 1.68 10.37 -9.09
CA GLN A 43 0.95 11.09 -8.04
C GLN A 43 1.88 11.64 -6.95
N CYS A 44 2.92 10.87 -6.58
CA CYS A 44 3.92 11.32 -5.60
C CYS A 44 4.74 12.51 -6.11
N GLU A 45 5.17 12.50 -7.38
CA GLU A 45 5.88 13.63 -7.99
C GLU A 45 5.08 14.91 -7.87
N ALA A 46 3.81 14.91 -8.32
CA ALA A 46 2.93 16.07 -8.23
C ALA A 46 2.65 16.49 -6.78
N ALA A 47 2.40 15.51 -5.89
CA ALA A 47 2.11 15.78 -4.48
C ALA A 47 3.29 16.42 -3.75
N VAL A 48 4.49 15.87 -3.93
CA VAL A 48 5.70 16.35 -3.26
C VAL A 48 6.11 17.72 -3.81
N GLU A 49 5.95 18.00 -5.10
CA GLU A 49 6.15 19.32 -5.67
C GLU A 49 5.27 20.37 -4.99
N ILE A 50 3.96 20.10 -4.83
CA ILE A 50 3.02 20.97 -4.14
C ILE A 50 3.44 21.18 -2.67
N PHE A 51 3.74 20.10 -1.96
CA PHE A 51 4.08 20.18 -0.54
C PHE A 51 5.41 20.88 -0.29
N ARG A 52 6.41 20.71 -1.17
CA ARG A 52 7.66 21.50 -1.12
C ARG A 52 7.40 22.98 -1.32
N ALA A 53 6.57 23.36 -2.28
CA ALA A 53 6.19 24.76 -2.53
C ALA A 53 5.44 25.39 -1.34
N GLN A 54 4.58 24.62 -0.66
CA GLN A 54 3.83 25.03 0.53
C GLN A 54 4.67 25.00 1.82
N ASN A 55 5.79 24.27 1.82
CA ASN A 55 6.55 23.89 3.01
C ASN A 55 5.68 23.19 4.08
N SER A 56 4.69 22.46 3.66
CA SER A 56 3.77 21.68 4.53
C SER A 56 3.00 20.65 3.71
N GLY A 57 2.53 19.59 4.36
CA GLY A 57 1.67 18.61 3.74
C GLY A 57 1.85 17.21 4.33
N HIS A 58 0.89 16.33 4.02
CA HIS A 58 0.91 14.93 4.43
C HIS A 58 0.65 14.00 3.24
N LEU A 59 1.68 13.29 2.81
CA LEU A 59 1.59 12.24 1.80
C LEU A 59 1.25 10.90 2.46
N VAL A 60 0.16 10.28 2.03
CA VAL A 60 -0.26 8.95 2.49
C VAL A 60 -0.17 7.96 1.35
N MET A 61 0.60 6.88 1.53
CA MET A 61 0.81 5.83 0.54
C MET A 61 0.12 4.54 0.99
N ILE A 62 -0.85 4.05 0.19
CA ILE A 62 -1.55 2.79 0.50
C ILE A 62 -0.83 1.61 -0.16
N SER A 63 -0.03 0.92 0.65
CA SER A 63 0.64 -0.33 0.28
C SER A 63 -0.27 -1.55 0.54
N SER A 64 0.24 -2.64 1.08
CA SER A 64 -0.51 -3.85 1.46
C SER A 64 0.34 -4.74 2.37
N MET A 65 -0.29 -5.62 3.12
CA MET A 65 0.40 -6.71 3.82
C MET A 65 1.16 -7.64 2.88
N SER A 66 0.73 -7.77 1.62
CA SER A 66 1.45 -8.52 0.57
C SER A 66 2.82 -7.93 0.20
N ALA A 67 3.10 -6.69 0.61
CA ALA A 67 4.41 -6.06 0.45
C ALA A 67 5.47 -6.59 1.44
N MET A 68 5.06 -7.28 2.50
CA MET A 68 5.97 -7.74 3.56
C MET A 68 6.90 -8.86 3.09
N ARG A 69 6.47 -9.67 2.13
CA ARG A 69 7.21 -10.81 1.59
C ARG A 69 6.77 -11.12 0.16
N GLY A 70 7.65 -11.75 -0.64
CA GLY A 70 7.27 -12.28 -1.95
C GLY A 70 6.13 -13.30 -1.81
N MET A 71 5.00 -13.02 -2.46
CA MET A 71 3.79 -13.83 -2.44
C MET A 71 3.68 -14.65 -3.72
N PRO A 72 3.13 -15.89 -3.67
CA PRO A 72 3.07 -16.77 -4.83
C PRO A 72 1.85 -16.49 -5.72
N LYS A 73 1.81 -17.17 -6.87
CA LYS A 73 0.66 -17.27 -7.79
C LYS A 73 0.26 -15.89 -8.36
N HIS A 74 -1.02 -15.52 -8.21
CA HIS A 74 -1.58 -14.25 -8.68
C HIS A 74 -1.08 -13.04 -7.87
N LEU A 75 -0.60 -13.26 -6.65
CA LEU A 75 -0.08 -12.18 -5.79
C LEU A 75 1.37 -11.80 -6.10
N THR A 76 2.08 -12.48 -7.00
CA THR A 76 3.50 -12.22 -7.26
C THR A 76 3.73 -10.79 -7.78
N ALA A 77 3.05 -10.39 -8.87
CA ALA A 77 3.18 -9.06 -9.44
C ALA A 77 2.54 -7.99 -8.54
N TYR A 78 1.37 -8.30 -7.96
CA TYR A 78 0.69 -7.42 -7.02
C TYR A 78 1.56 -7.12 -5.79
N GLY A 79 2.06 -8.15 -5.10
CA GLY A 79 2.91 -7.96 -3.92
C GLY A 79 4.19 -7.18 -4.23
N ALA A 80 4.81 -7.46 -5.38
CA ALA A 80 5.97 -6.71 -5.86
C ALA A 80 5.65 -5.22 -6.09
N SER A 81 4.52 -4.90 -6.73
CA SER A 81 4.08 -3.51 -6.94
C SER A 81 3.82 -2.78 -5.63
N LYS A 82 3.18 -3.44 -4.65
CA LYS A 82 2.92 -2.86 -3.32
C LYS A 82 4.18 -2.73 -2.47
N ALA A 83 5.16 -3.62 -2.64
CA ALA A 83 6.49 -3.46 -2.04
C ALA A 83 7.22 -2.24 -2.63
N ALA A 84 7.16 -2.06 -3.95
CA ALA A 84 7.72 -0.89 -4.61
C ALA A 84 7.10 0.42 -4.08
N VAL A 85 5.78 0.49 -3.90
CA VAL A 85 5.08 1.63 -3.27
C VAL A 85 5.61 1.90 -1.86
N ALA A 86 5.83 0.85 -1.05
CA ALA A 86 6.34 1.01 0.32
C ALA A 86 7.78 1.54 0.35
N HIS A 87 8.63 1.08 -0.57
CA HIS A 87 10.02 1.58 -0.72
C HIS A 87 10.06 3.01 -1.26
N LEU A 88 9.20 3.34 -2.22
CA LEU A 88 9.05 4.71 -2.72
C LEU A 88 8.68 5.67 -1.57
N ALA A 89 7.69 5.30 -0.74
CA ALA A 89 7.29 6.09 0.42
C ALA A 89 8.44 6.28 1.43
N GLU A 90 9.27 5.25 1.62
CA GLU A 90 10.42 5.31 2.52
C GLU A 90 11.52 6.23 1.95
N GLY A 91 11.79 6.16 0.64
CA GLY A 91 12.73 7.05 -0.06
C GLY A 91 12.30 8.51 0.02
N ILE A 92 11.04 8.81 -0.32
CA ILE A 92 10.49 10.17 -0.23
C ILE A 92 10.58 10.70 1.22
N ARG A 93 10.30 9.86 2.21
CA ARG A 93 10.43 10.24 3.63
C ARG A 93 11.88 10.57 3.99
N ALA A 94 12.84 9.81 3.49
CA ALA A 94 14.26 10.08 3.73
C ALA A 94 14.71 11.42 3.13
N GLU A 95 14.20 11.77 1.95
CA GLU A 95 14.47 13.07 1.32
C GLU A 95 13.83 14.25 2.05
N LEU A 96 12.73 14.01 2.78
CA LEU A 96 11.93 15.04 3.44
C LEU A 96 12.15 15.10 4.96
N ILE A 97 13.14 14.36 5.50
CA ILE A 97 13.32 14.14 6.93
C ILE A 97 13.49 15.43 7.73
N ASP A 98 14.14 16.45 7.16
CA ASP A 98 14.39 17.74 7.79
C ASP A 98 13.35 18.80 7.41
N THR A 99 12.19 18.38 6.90
CA THR A 99 11.08 19.26 6.51
C THR A 99 9.85 19.00 7.36
N PRO A 100 8.87 19.93 7.41
CA PRO A 100 7.60 19.69 8.08
C PRO A 100 6.65 18.77 7.30
N ILE A 101 7.04 18.27 6.11
CA ILE A 101 6.22 17.41 5.26
C ILE A 101 6.25 15.99 5.82
N LYS A 102 5.05 15.40 6.04
CA LYS A 102 4.90 14.06 6.59
C LYS A 102 4.63 13.03 5.51
N VAL A 103 5.15 11.82 5.70
CA VAL A 103 4.92 10.69 4.79
C VAL A 103 4.52 9.47 5.60
N THR A 104 3.29 9.00 5.39
CA THR A 104 2.73 7.80 6.03
C THR A 104 2.62 6.66 5.03
N THR A 105 3.07 5.46 5.40
CA THR A 105 2.83 4.23 4.64
C THR A 105 1.83 3.36 5.40
N ILE A 106 0.69 3.04 4.76
CA ILE A 106 -0.32 2.16 5.33
C ILE A 106 -0.20 0.76 4.70
N PHE A 107 -0.28 -0.27 5.53
CA PHE A 107 -0.28 -1.68 5.13
C PHE A 107 -1.63 -2.32 5.50
N PRO A 108 -2.66 -2.21 4.63
CA PRO A 108 -3.92 -2.89 4.86
C PRO A 108 -3.75 -4.41 4.80
N GLY A 109 -4.42 -5.11 5.70
CA GLY A 109 -4.73 -6.52 5.56
C GLY A 109 -5.94 -6.73 4.64
N TYR A 110 -6.71 -7.77 4.90
CA TYR A 110 -7.91 -8.02 4.10
C TYR A 110 -9.09 -7.18 4.59
N ILE A 111 -9.52 -6.27 3.73
CA ILE A 111 -10.74 -5.48 3.88
C ILE A 111 -11.66 -5.89 2.73
N ARG A 112 -12.90 -6.29 3.03
CA ARG A 112 -13.89 -6.69 2.02
C ARG A 112 -14.28 -5.45 1.21
N THR A 113 -13.94 -5.44 -0.07
CA THR A 113 -14.24 -4.38 -1.03
C THR A 113 -14.42 -5.01 -2.41
N GLU A 114 -14.78 -4.23 -3.41
CA GLU A 114 -14.82 -4.66 -4.81
C GLU A 114 -13.52 -5.29 -5.29
N LEU A 115 -12.37 -4.88 -4.74
CA LEU A 115 -11.05 -5.42 -5.09
C LEU A 115 -10.95 -6.95 -4.87
N ASN A 116 -11.70 -7.48 -3.92
CA ASN A 116 -11.71 -8.90 -3.58
C ASN A 116 -13.13 -9.50 -3.61
N GLU A 117 -14.03 -8.88 -4.35
CA GLU A 117 -15.37 -9.39 -4.59
C GLU A 117 -15.29 -10.78 -5.25
N GLY A 118 -16.12 -11.71 -4.76
CA GLY A 118 -16.09 -13.11 -5.21
C GLY A 118 -14.98 -13.98 -4.60
N ALA A 119 -14.02 -13.42 -3.87
CA ALA A 119 -13.07 -14.21 -3.11
C ALA A 119 -13.76 -14.97 -1.97
N LYS A 120 -13.32 -16.23 -1.72
CA LYS A 120 -13.70 -16.94 -0.49
C LYS A 120 -13.29 -16.11 0.72
N LYS A 121 -13.91 -16.40 1.89
CA LYS A 121 -13.55 -15.73 3.16
C LYS A 121 -12.04 -15.75 3.38
N LEU A 122 -11.47 -14.56 3.49
CA LEU A 122 -10.04 -14.36 3.69
C LEU A 122 -9.70 -14.34 5.20
N PRO A 123 -8.49 -14.75 5.59
CA PRO A 123 -8.13 -14.77 7.00
C PRO A 123 -8.10 -13.36 7.59
N PHE A 124 -8.69 -13.20 8.77
CA PHE A 124 -8.73 -11.91 9.51
C PHE A 124 -9.32 -10.74 8.70
N GLU A 125 -10.25 -11.06 7.81
CA GLU A 125 -10.95 -10.08 7.01
C GLU A 125 -11.90 -9.25 7.86
N VAL A 126 -11.94 -7.96 7.59
CA VAL A 126 -12.94 -7.03 8.13
C VAL A 126 -13.83 -6.52 7.01
N ASP A 127 -15.05 -6.12 7.35
CA ASP A 127 -15.96 -5.49 6.39
C ASP A 127 -15.46 -4.09 5.95
N GLU A 128 -16.01 -3.59 4.85
CA GLU A 128 -15.61 -2.32 4.24
C GLU A 128 -15.75 -1.14 5.21
N LYS A 129 -16.87 -1.06 5.92
CA LYS A 129 -17.15 0.05 6.85
C LYS A 129 -16.14 0.09 7.99
N THR A 130 -15.87 -1.07 8.60
CA THR A 130 -14.87 -1.22 9.67
C THR A 130 -13.47 -0.90 9.13
N GLY A 131 -13.11 -1.46 7.98
CA GLY A 131 -11.80 -1.25 7.38
C GLY A 131 -11.54 0.21 7.01
N SER A 132 -12.51 0.88 6.37
CA SER A 132 -12.42 2.28 6.00
C SER A 132 -12.30 3.20 7.22
N HIS A 133 -13.08 2.94 8.28
CA HIS A 133 -12.97 3.68 9.53
C HIS A 133 -11.58 3.54 10.17
N LEU A 134 -11.04 2.31 10.21
CA LEU A 134 -9.70 2.05 10.76
C LEU A 134 -8.60 2.69 9.92
N LEU A 135 -8.75 2.71 8.59
CA LEU A 135 -7.83 3.41 7.68
C LEU A 135 -7.84 4.92 7.95
N ALA A 136 -9.01 5.55 7.97
CA ALA A 136 -9.16 6.97 8.26
C ALA A 136 -8.50 7.33 9.61
N LYS A 137 -8.81 6.58 10.66
CA LYS A 137 -8.23 6.77 12.00
C LYS A 137 -6.70 6.59 12.03
N ALA A 138 -6.17 5.67 11.22
CA ALA A 138 -4.72 5.50 11.10
C ALA A 138 -4.07 6.69 10.37
N ILE A 139 -4.71 7.17 9.31
CA ILE A 139 -4.24 8.32 8.52
C ILE A 139 -4.22 9.61 9.35
N GLU A 140 -5.26 9.84 10.17
CA GLU A 140 -5.35 11.01 11.05
C GLU A 140 -4.23 11.10 12.10
N LYS A 141 -3.70 9.96 12.51
CA LYS A 141 -2.57 9.91 13.47
C LYS A 141 -1.22 10.24 12.84
N GLU A 142 -1.13 10.31 11.53
CA GLU A 142 0.07 10.61 10.74
C GLU A 142 1.32 9.78 11.13
N PRO A 143 1.20 8.45 11.35
CA PRO A 143 2.34 7.64 11.73
C PRO A 143 3.28 7.43 10.53
N VAL A 144 4.53 7.11 10.79
CA VAL A 144 5.47 6.71 9.72
C VAL A 144 4.99 5.46 9.00
N LYS A 145 4.50 4.47 9.73
CA LYS A 145 3.94 3.20 9.21
C LYS A 145 2.75 2.78 10.04
N ALA A 146 1.69 2.27 9.40
CA ALA A 146 0.54 1.67 10.08
C ALA A 146 0.10 0.36 9.41
N TYR A 147 -0.29 -0.61 10.22
CA TYR A 147 -0.92 -1.86 9.82
C TYR A 147 -2.41 -1.79 10.14
N VAL A 148 -3.29 -2.12 9.20
CA VAL A 148 -4.73 -1.91 9.38
C VAL A 148 -5.53 -3.16 8.97
N PRO A 149 -6.28 -3.77 9.91
CA PRO A 149 -6.24 -3.57 11.36
C PRO A 149 -4.86 -3.83 11.96
N GLN A 150 -4.52 -3.18 13.08
CA GLN A 150 -3.22 -3.41 13.70
C GLN A 150 -3.05 -4.85 14.18
N TRP A 151 -4.08 -5.41 14.80
CA TRP A 151 -4.15 -6.83 15.15
C TRP A 151 -5.01 -7.60 14.15
N PRO A 152 -4.57 -8.74 13.63
CA PRO A 152 -3.28 -9.41 13.89
C PRO A 152 -2.16 -9.02 12.90
N TRP A 153 -2.36 -8.01 12.03
CA TRP A 153 -1.49 -7.76 10.89
C TRP A 153 -0.09 -7.25 11.25
N LEU A 154 0.08 -6.53 12.37
CA LEU A 154 1.40 -6.10 12.81
C LEU A 154 2.31 -7.30 13.16
N PRO A 155 1.95 -8.21 14.09
CA PRO A 155 2.79 -9.37 14.38
C PRO A 155 2.95 -10.31 13.18
N LEU A 156 1.91 -10.50 12.35
CA LEU A 156 2.01 -11.29 11.13
C LEU A 156 2.99 -10.69 10.13
N GLY A 157 2.95 -9.37 9.91
CA GLY A 157 3.87 -8.68 9.01
C GLY A 157 5.33 -8.82 9.45
N LEU A 158 5.59 -8.74 10.74
CA LEU A 158 6.93 -8.98 11.30
C LEU A 158 7.36 -10.43 11.10
N ALA A 159 6.48 -11.39 11.40
CA ALA A 159 6.74 -12.81 11.19
C ALA A 159 7.00 -13.14 9.72
N MET A 160 6.23 -12.59 8.77
CA MET A 160 6.42 -12.80 7.34
C MET A 160 7.83 -12.42 6.86
N LYS A 161 8.45 -11.39 7.45
CA LYS A 161 9.80 -10.95 7.08
C LYS A 161 10.90 -11.97 7.44
N ILE A 162 10.73 -12.70 8.53
CA ILE A 162 11.74 -13.61 9.08
C ILE A 162 11.45 -15.09 8.78
N LEU A 163 10.20 -15.47 8.56
CA LEU A 163 9.83 -16.86 8.30
C LEU A 163 10.43 -17.39 7.00
N PRO A 164 10.84 -18.68 6.95
CA PRO A 164 11.24 -19.33 5.70
C PRO A 164 10.14 -19.27 4.64
N LEU A 165 10.52 -19.03 3.38
CA LEU A 165 9.57 -18.87 2.28
C LEU A 165 8.59 -20.04 2.13
N LYS A 166 9.03 -21.28 2.44
CA LYS A 166 8.18 -22.48 2.44
C LYS A 166 6.98 -22.37 3.39
N LEU A 167 7.14 -21.68 4.54
CA LEU A 167 6.05 -21.46 5.49
C LEU A 167 5.13 -20.34 5.02
N VAL A 168 5.70 -19.24 4.54
CA VAL A 168 4.91 -18.12 3.99
C VAL A 168 4.03 -18.57 2.81
N ASN A 169 4.56 -19.47 1.96
CA ASN A 169 3.81 -20.01 0.82
C ASN A 169 2.56 -20.83 1.21
N LYS A 170 2.46 -21.28 2.45
CA LYS A 170 1.26 -21.98 2.96
C LYS A 170 0.17 -21.02 3.47
N LEU A 171 0.51 -19.73 3.61
CA LEU A 171 -0.39 -18.69 4.10
C LEU A 171 -1.11 -17.94 2.97
N GLY A 172 -0.73 -18.19 1.68
CA GLY A 172 -1.25 -17.50 0.50
C GLY A 172 -1.95 -18.39 -0.55
#